data_116d0c33aea8b38f054148f99bc36566
#
_entry.id   116d0c33aea8b38f054148f99bc36566
#
_cell.length_a   1.000
_cell.length_b   1.000
_cell.length_c   1.000
_cell.angle_alpha   90.00
_cell.angle_beta   90.00
_cell.angle_gamma   90.00
#
_symmetry.space_group_name_H-M   'P 1'
#
loop_
_entity.id
_entity.type
_entity.pdbx_description
1 polymer ?
#
loop_
_entity_poly.entity_id
_entity_poly.type
_entity_poly.pdbx_seq_one_letter_code
_entity_poly.pdbx_strand_id
1 'polypeptide(L)'
;REMLPTKLEDLIAANALFRPGPMDLIPAFCSRKNGHEKVPKVHEIIDRYTEETHGIMVYQEQVMQIVHGLGDIPLRDAYTLIKAIGKKKHRVINANRPKFVNGAVQKGMDEGLANDLFDLILKFAGYGFNKSHSVAYAVLSYQTAWLKAHYPAAFMAAAFSSDMDNTDRLET
;
A
#
# COMPACT_ATOMS: atom_id res chain seq x y z
N ARG A 1 11.79 10.28 -8.58
CA ARG A 1 11.65 11.65 -9.10
C ARG A 1 10.23 11.93 -9.58
N GLU A 2 9.53 11.00 -10.22
CA GLU A 2 8.19 11.20 -10.79
C GLU A 2 7.09 11.46 -9.74
N MET A 3 7.22 10.90 -8.54
CA MET A 3 6.21 11.03 -7.49
C MET A 3 6.11 12.45 -6.93
N LEU A 4 7.18 13.25 -6.93
CA LEU A 4 7.23 14.60 -6.35
C LEU A 4 6.58 14.65 -4.95
N PRO A 5 7.16 13.99 -3.93
CA PRO A 5 6.55 13.88 -2.62
C PRO A 5 6.37 15.26 -1.98
N THR A 6 5.18 15.53 -1.45
CA THR A 6 4.82 16.80 -0.80
C THR A 6 4.40 16.61 0.66
N LYS A 7 4.15 15.38 1.08
CA LYS A 7 3.72 15.00 2.42
C LYS A 7 4.31 13.65 2.82
N LEU A 8 4.27 13.35 4.12
CA LEU A 8 4.82 12.11 4.66
C LEU A 8 4.15 10.86 4.08
N GLU A 9 2.84 10.93 3.82
CA GLU A 9 2.07 9.84 3.21
C GLU A 9 2.62 9.43 1.85
N ASP A 10 3.19 10.35 1.09
CA ASP A 10 3.82 10.04 -0.20
C ASP A 10 5.08 9.19 0.00
N LEU A 11 5.88 9.46 1.03
CA LEU A 11 7.05 8.64 1.36
C LEU A 11 6.65 7.26 1.87
N ILE A 12 5.56 7.19 2.65
CA ILE A 12 4.99 5.91 3.12
C ILE A 12 4.55 5.07 1.92
N ALA A 13 3.82 5.67 0.97
CA ALA A 13 3.40 4.98 -0.25
C ALA A 13 4.58 4.57 -1.14
N ALA A 14 5.59 5.44 -1.30
CA ALA A 14 6.80 5.13 -2.07
C ALA A 14 7.51 3.89 -1.55
N ASN A 15 7.69 3.81 -0.22
CA ASN A 15 8.33 2.66 0.42
C ASN A 15 7.53 1.35 0.21
N ALA A 16 6.20 1.43 0.19
CA ALA A 16 5.34 0.28 -0.03
C ALA A 16 5.26 -0.14 -1.51
N LEU A 17 5.33 0.81 -2.44
CA LEU A 17 5.21 0.57 -3.88
C LEU A 17 6.52 0.13 -4.54
N PHE A 18 7.67 0.58 -4.05
CA PHE A 18 8.97 0.29 -4.67
C PHE A 18 9.46 -1.14 -4.36
N ARG A 19 8.74 -2.12 -4.88
CA ARG A 19 9.01 -3.56 -4.71
C ARG A 19 8.52 -4.32 -5.95
N PRO A 20 9.13 -5.48 -6.29
CA PRO A 20 8.61 -6.35 -7.34
C PRO A 20 7.12 -6.66 -7.12
N GLY A 21 6.31 -6.49 -8.15
CA GLY A 21 4.85 -6.62 -8.12
C GLY A 21 4.13 -5.26 -8.04
N PRO A 22 4.16 -4.53 -6.91
CA PRO A 22 3.51 -3.21 -6.82
C PRO A 22 4.15 -2.11 -7.68
N MET A 23 5.39 -2.28 -8.15
CA MET A 23 6.08 -1.28 -8.98
C MET A 23 5.30 -0.90 -10.25
N ASP A 24 4.54 -1.82 -10.82
CA ASP A 24 3.70 -1.54 -12.00
C ASP A 24 2.59 -0.52 -11.74
N LEU A 25 2.27 -0.26 -10.46
CA LEU A 25 1.27 0.72 -10.04
C LEU A 25 1.85 2.13 -9.85
N ILE A 26 3.18 2.29 -9.84
CA ILE A 26 3.85 3.58 -9.62
C ILE A 26 3.45 4.63 -10.66
N PRO A 27 3.40 4.34 -11.97
CA PRO A 27 3.01 5.33 -12.97
C PRO A 27 1.60 5.87 -12.73
N ALA A 28 0.62 4.99 -12.47
CA ALA A 28 -0.75 5.39 -12.18
C ALA A 28 -0.84 6.19 -10.86
N PHE A 29 -0.12 5.78 -9.81
CA PHE A 29 -0.04 6.51 -8.55
C PHE A 29 0.50 7.92 -8.76
N CYS A 30 1.63 8.07 -9.46
CA CYS A 30 2.24 9.37 -9.75
C CYS A 30 1.33 10.25 -10.60
N SER A 31 0.72 9.69 -11.65
CA SER A 31 -0.19 10.38 -12.55
C SER A 31 -1.41 10.95 -11.80
N ARG A 32 -2.04 10.15 -10.95
CA ARG A 32 -3.21 10.55 -10.14
C ARG A 32 -2.84 11.55 -9.05
N LYS A 33 -1.73 11.31 -8.35
CA LYS A 33 -1.21 12.23 -7.33
C LYS A 33 -0.94 13.61 -7.89
N ASN A 34 -0.33 13.68 -9.07
CA ASN A 34 0.06 14.94 -9.71
C ASN A 34 -1.07 15.58 -10.52
N GLY A 35 -2.28 15.01 -10.52
CA GLY A 35 -3.46 15.55 -11.19
C GLY A 35 -3.49 15.35 -12.71
N HIS A 36 -2.63 14.51 -13.25
CA HIS A 36 -2.60 14.19 -14.69
C HIS A 36 -3.66 13.14 -15.07
N GLU A 37 -4.10 12.34 -14.10
CA GLU A 37 -5.16 11.34 -14.27
C GLU A 37 -6.20 11.49 -13.14
N LYS A 38 -7.48 11.36 -13.48
CA LYS A 38 -8.56 11.35 -12.48
C LYS A 38 -8.54 10.05 -11.70
N VAL A 39 -8.72 10.15 -10.37
CA VAL A 39 -8.92 8.97 -9.53
C VAL A 39 -10.28 8.34 -9.88
N PRO A 40 -10.32 7.07 -10.32
CA PRO A 40 -11.58 6.41 -10.63
C PRO A 40 -12.43 6.24 -9.36
N LYS A 41 -13.71 6.48 -9.49
CA LYS A 41 -14.69 6.22 -8.42
C LYS A 41 -15.33 4.87 -8.66
N VAL A 42 -15.26 4.00 -7.67
CA VAL A 42 -15.74 2.60 -7.76
C VAL A 42 -16.92 2.39 -6.80
N HIS A 43 -16.74 2.69 -5.54
CA HIS A 43 -17.75 2.56 -4.50
C HIS A 43 -17.32 3.37 -3.28
N GLU A 44 -18.24 4.02 -2.59
CA GLU A 44 -17.98 4.92 -1.45
C GLU A 44 -17.01 4.32 -0.42
N ILE A 45 -17.20 3.06 -0.06
CA ILE A 45 -16.35 2.35 0.92
C ILE A 45 -14.93 2.16 0.37
N ILE A 46 -14.77 1.79 -0.90
CA ILE A 46 -13.46 1.61 -1.53
C ILE A 46 -12.75 2.96 -1.65
N ASP A 47 -13.46 3.95 -2.18
CA ASP A 47 -12.94 5.30 -2.40
C ASP A 47 -12.44 5.91 -1.09
N ARG A 48 -13.20 5.74 0.01
CA ARG A 48 -12.82 6.20 1.34
C ARG A 48 -11.51 5.58 1.83
N TYR A 49 -11.34 4.28 1.70
CA TYR A 49 -10.14 3.59 2.20
C TYR A 49 -8.92 3.69 1.28
N THR A 50 -9.11 4.11 0.02
CA THR A 50 -8.03 4.30 -0.95
C THR A 50 -7.76 5.77 -1.28
N GLU A 51 -8.42 6.71 -0.61
CA GLU A 51 -8.27 8.14 -0.85
C GLU A 51 -6.82 8.60 -0.71
N GLU A 52 -6.15 8.23 0.38
CA GLU A 52 -4.75 8.60 0.64
C GLU A 52 -3.76 8.03 -0.39
N THR A 53 -4.16 7.00 -1.11
CA THR A 53 -3.35 6.30 -2.13
C THR A 53 -3.91 6.46 -3.54
N HIS A 54 -4.71 7.51 -3.76
CA HIS A 54 -5.24 7.90 -5.07
C HIS A 54 -6.00 6.77 -5.80
N GLY A 55 -6.83 6.02 -5.04
CA GLY A 55 -7.64 4.92 -5.57
C GLY A 55 -6.89 3.61 -5.80
N ILE A 56 -5.67 3.49 -5.29
CA ILE A 56 -4.85 2.29 -5.42
C ILE A 56 -4.78 1.56 -4.07
N MET A 57 -5.04 0.26 -4.06
CA MET A 57 -4.76 -0.57 -2.89
C MET A 57 -3.25 -0.76 -2.75
N VAL A 58 -2.65 -0.27 -1.67
CA VAL A 58 -1.22 -0.34 -1.37
C VAL A 58 -0.96 -1.14 -0.10
N TYR A 59 -1.82 -0.99 0.91
CA TYR A 59 -1.63 -1.53 2.24
C TYR A 59 -2.57 -2.70 2.54
N GLN A 60 -2.09 -3.67 3.32
CA GLN A 60 -2.92 -4.77 3.82
C GLN A 60 -4.13 -4.25 4.62
N GLU A 61 -3.93 -3.18 5.37
CA GLU A 61 -4.96 -2.54 6.18
C GLU A 61 -6.10 -1.99 5.33
N GLN A 62 -5.83 -1.44 4.14
CA GLN A 62 -6.87 -1.02 3.20
C GLN A 62 -7.71 -2.20 2.73
N VAL A 63 -7.06 -3.31 2.35
CA VAL A 63 -7.75 -4.52 1.94
C VAL A 63 -8.63 -5.08 3.06
N MET A 64 -8.11 -5.10 4.31
CA MET A 64 -8.88 -5.52 5.48
C MET A 64 -10.14 -4.67 5.68
N GLN A 65 -10.00 -3.35 5.58
CA GLN A 65 -11.12 -2.42 5.73
C GLN A 65 -12.14 -2.55 4.61
N ILE A 66 -11.71 -2.77 3.38
CA ILE A 66 -12.60 -3.00 2.23
C ILE A 66 -13.35 -4.32 2.42
N VAL A 67 -12.66 -5.40 2.77
CA VAL A 67 -13.27 -6.72 3.02
C VAL A 67 -14.27 -6.65 4.18
N HIS A 68 -13.95 -5.93 5.23
CA HIS A 68 -14.85 -5.71 6.36
C HIS A 68 -16.02 -4.79 5.98
N GLY A 69 -15.72 -3.61 5.45
CA GLY A 69 -16.73 -2.58 5.19
C GLY A 69 -17.71 -2.96 4.09
N LEU A 70 -17.25 -3.60 3.02
CA LEU A 70 -18.07 -3.98 1.88
C LEU A 70 -18.65 -5.40 2.02
N GLY A 71 -17.81 -6.36 2.42
CA GLY A 71 -18.20 -7.76 2.51
C GLY A 71 -18.87 -8.16 3.83
N ASP A 72 -18.99 -7.25 4.78
CA ASP A 72 -19.51 -7.49 6.14
C ASP A 72 -18.79 -8.64 6.87
N ILE A 73 -17.52 -8.84 6.55
CA ILE A 73 -16.66 -9.85 7.17
C ILE A 73 -15.96 -9.20 8.38
N PRO A 74 -16.02 -9.80 9.59
CA PRO A 74 -15.34 -9.25 10.76
C PRO A 74 -13.84 -9.04 10.50
N LEU A 75 -13.24 -7.95 11.03
CA LEU A 75 -11.83 -7.60 10.79
C LEU A 75 -10.85 -8.73 11.09
N ARG A 76 -11.12 -9.53 12.14
CA ARG A 76 -10.32 -10.72 12.46
C ARG A 76 -10.33 -11.76 11.34
N ASP A 77 -11.50 -11.96 10.72
CA ASP A 77 -11.66 -12.92 9.63
C ASP A 77 -11.10 -12.36 8.32
N ALA A 78 -11.24 -11.05 8.08
CA ALA A 78 -10.60 -10.35 6.98
C ALA A 78 -9.07 -10.49 7.05
N TYR A 79 -8.46 -10.33 8.23
CA TYR A 79 -7.04 -10.58 8.44
C TYR A 79 -6.65 -12.04 8.15
N THR A 80 -7.47 -12.98 8.61
CA THR A 80 -7.27 -14.41 8.35
C THR A 80 -7.35 -14.72 6.85
N LEU A 81 -8.29 -14.09 6.14
CA LEU A 81 -8.43 -14.22 4.68
C LEU A 81 -7.18 -13.70 3.97
N ILE A 82 -6.68 -12.51 4.31
CA ILE A 82 -5.46 -11.95 3.71
C ILE A 82 -4.26 -12.86 3.91
N LYS A 83 -4.09 -13.39 5.12
CA LYS A 83 -3.04 -14.40 5.39
C LYS A 83 -3.22 -15.69 4.59
N ALA A 84 -4.47 -16.10 4.39
CA ALA A 84 -4.79 -17.29 3.59
C ALA A 84 -4.47 -17.07 2.10
N ILE A 85 -4.71 -15.86 1.58
CA ILE A 85 -4.37 -15.48 0.20
C ILE A 85 -2.85 -15.53 0.01
N GLY A 86 -2.08 -14.89 0.89
CA GLY A 86 -0.61 -14.92 0.83
C GLY A 86 -0.02 -16.34 0.92
N LYS A 87 -0.71 -17.26 1.59
CA LYS A 87 -0.32 -18.69 1.71
C LYS A 87 -1.01 -19.60 0.69
N LYS A 88 -1.75 -19.06 -0.28
CA LYS A 88 -2.50 -19.78 -1.33
C LYS A 88 -3.45 -20.87 -0.77
N LYS A 89 -4.08 -20.61 0.37
CA LYS A 89 -5.02 -21.52 1.01
C LYS A 89 -6.42 -21.44 0.36
N HIS A 90 -6.59 -22.09 -0.77
CA HIS A 90 -7.80 -22.02 -1.61
C HIS A 90 -9.09 -22.35 -0.85
N ARG A 91 -9.08 -23.28 0.09
CA ARG A 91 -10.27 -23.63 0.90
C ARG A 91 -10.82 -22.43 1.67
N VAL A 92 -9.95 -21.64 2.30
CA VAL A 92 -10.35 -20.46 3.07
C VAL A 92 -10.82 -19.35 2.13
N ILE A 93 -10.12 -19.15 1.01
CA ILE A 93 -10.46 -18.15 0.00
C ILE A 93 -11.86 -18.43 -0.56
N ASN A 94 -12.10 -19.64 -1.03
CA ASN A 94 -13.37 -20.05 -1.64
C ASN A 94 -14.55 -19.97 -0.65
N ALA A 95 -14.31 -20.21 0.64
CA ALA A 95 -15.34 -20.08 1.67
C ALA A 95 -15.70 -18.60 1.98
N ASN A 96 -14.80 -17.67 1.72
CA ASN A 96 -15.03 -16.23 1.98
C ASN A 96 -15.55 -15.47 0.75
N ARG A 97 -15.31 -15.93 -0.47
CA ARG A 97 -15.83 -15.27 -1.70
C ARG A 97 -17.35 -15.06 -1.65
N PRO A 98 -18.21 -16.08 -1.44
CA PRO A 98 -19.64 -15.84 -1.42
C PRO A 98 -20.09 -14.91 -0.29
N LYS A 99 -19.41 -14.93 0.87
CA LYS A 99 -19.71 -14.00 1.96
C LYS A 99 -19.43 -12.57 1.54
N PHE A 100 -18.26 -12.32 0.94
CA PHE A 100 -17.87 -10.99 0.46
C PHE A 100 -18.84 -10.49 -0.61
N VAL A 101 -19.13 -11.30 -1.62
CA VAL A 101 -20.02 -10.93 -2.74
C VAL A 101 -21.42 -10.62 -2.21
N ASN A 102 -21.99 -11.47 -1.35
CA ASN A 102 -23.30 -11.25 -0.77
C ASN A 102 -23.35 -9.95 0.06
N GLY A 103 -22.32 -9.68 0.88
CA GLY A 103 -22.23 -8.43 1.64
C GLY A 103 -22.14 -7.19 0.74
N ALA A 104 -21.36 -7.25 -0.33
CA ALA A 104 -21.22 -6.18 -1.30
C ALA A 104 -22.54 -5.90 -2.05
N VAL A 105 -23.23 -6.95 -2.48
CA VAL A 105 -24.55 -6.83 -3.16
C VAL A 105 -25.59 -6.22 -2.21
N GLN A 106 -25.62 -6.59 -0.94
CA GLN A 106 -26.52 -5.97 0.04
C GLN A 106 -26.25 -4.48 0.24
N LYS A 107 -25.03 -4.01 -0.06
CA LYS A 107 -24.63 -2.60 -0.04
C LYS A 107 -24.75 -1.90 -1.40
N GLY A 108 -25.47 -2.51 -2.34
CA GLY A 108 -25.82 -1.90 -3.62
C GLY A 108 -24.79 -2.11 -4.73
N MET A 109 -23.76 -2.95 -4.53
CA MET A 109 -22.81 -3.28 -5.59
C MET A 109 -23.41 -4.33 -6.53
N ASP A 110 -23.11 -4.21 -7.83
CA ASP A 110 -23.42 -5.27 -8.80
C ASP A 110 -22.64 -6.55 -8.48
N GLU A 111 -23.26 -7.72 -8.67
CA GLU A 111 -22.66 -9.01 -8.33
C GLU A 111 -21.39 -9.29 -9.17
N GLY A 112 -21.41 -8.94 -10.46
CA GLY A 112 -20.25 -9.08 -11.33
C GLY A 112 -19.09 -8.22 -10.83
N LEU A 113 -19.38 -6.95 -10.56
CA LEU A 113 -18.39 -6.02 -10.01
C LEU A 113 -17.85 -6.47 -8.65
N ALA A 114 -18.69 -7.06 -7.78
CA ALA A 114 -18.26 -7.61 -6.50
C ALA A 114 -17.31 -8.81 -6.66
N ASN A 115 -17.56 -9.66 -7.64
CA ASN A 115 -16.66 -10.77 -7.98
C ASN A 115 -15.33 -10.27 -8.56
N ASP A 116 -15.35 -9.32 -9.49
CA ASP A 116 -14.14 -8.72 -10.07
C ASP A 116 -13.30 -8.04 -8.99
N LEU A 117 -13.95 -7.33 -8.06
CA LEU A 117 -13.28 -6.74 -6.92
C LEU A 117 -12.64 -7.79 -6.01
N PHE A 118 -13.33 -8.90 -5.76
CA PHE A 118 -12.74 -9.99 -4.97
C PHE A 118 -11.51 -10.58 -5.67
N ASP A 119 -11.54 -10.75 -6.99
CA ASP A 119 -10.38 -11.19 -7.76
C ASP A 119 -9.23 -10.20 -7.74
N LEU A 120 -9.54 -8.90 -7.78
CA LEU A 120 -8.55 -7.84 -7.59
C LEU A 120 -7.93 -7.91 -6.18
N ILE A 121 -8.74 -8.14 -5.14
CA ILE A 121 -8.28 -8.35 -3.77
C ILE A 121 -7.36 -9.58 -3.68
N LEU A 122 -7.71 -10.69 -4.35
CA LEU A 122 -6.86 -11.88 -4.38
C LEU A 122 -5.49 -11.62 -5.00
N LYS A 123 -5.49 -10.92 -6.13
CA LYS A 123 -4.25 -10.52 -6.81
C LYS A 123 -3.39 -9.62 -5.92
N PHE A 124 -4.03 -8.69 -5.24
CA PHE A 124 -3.36 -7.64 -4.48
C PHE A 124 -2.94 -8.07 -3.07
N ALA A 125 -3.75 -8.86 -2.36
CA ALA A 125 -3.48 -9.24 -0.97
C ALA A 125 -2.20 -10.10 -0.81
N GLY A 126 -1.73 -10.72 -1.90
CA GLY A 126 -0.41 -11.37 -1.94
C GLY A 126 0.76 -10.41 -1.87
N TYR A 127 0.55 -9.13 -2.24
CA TYR A 127 1.57 -8.08 -2.31
C TYR A 127 1.31 -6.92 -1.34
N GLY A 128 0.19 -6.92 -0.63
CA GLY A 128 -0.17 -5.86 0.31
C GLY A 128 0.93 -5.63 1.36
N PHE A 129 1.31 -4.37 1.57
CA PHE A 129 2.34 -3.99 2.52
C PHE A 129 1.76 -3.65 3.88
N ASN A 130 2.49 -3.93 4.95
CA ASN A 130 2.10 -3.47 6.28
C ASN A 130 2.35 -1.96 6.39
N LYS A 131 1.29 -1.19 6.61
CA LYS A 131 1.37 0.28 6.66
C LYS A 131 2.25 0.76 7.81
N SER A 132 2.15 0.12 8.99
CA SER A 132 2.93 0.51 10.17
C SER A 132 4.44 0.37 9.93
N HIS A 133 4.86 -0.70 9.24
CA HIS A 133 6.24 -0.87 8.83
C HIS A 133 6.69 0.24 7.86
N SER A 134 5.86 0.55 6.87
CA SER A 134 6.14 1.61 5.91
C SER A 134 6.25 2.98 6.59
N VAL A 135 5.38 3.27 7.56
CA VAL A 135 5.43 4.52 8.35
C VAL A 135 6.75 4.64 9.09
N ALA A 136 7.18 3.59 9.80
CA ALA A 136 8.43 3.62 10.56
C ALA A 136 9.63 3.96 9.66
N TYR A 137 9.76 3.32 8.50
CA TYR A 137 10.85 3.59 7.57
C TYR A 137 10.72 4.94 6.86
N ALA A 138 9.51 5.39 6.55
CA ALA A 138 9.30 6.72 5.96
C ALA A 138 9.70 7.85 6.92
N VAL A 139 9.40 7.71 8.22
CA VAL A 139 9.83 8.66 9.26
C VAL A 139 11.36 8.73 9.33
N LEU A 140 12.05 7.59 9.36
CA LEU A 140 13.51 7.54 9.33
C LEU A 140 14.07 8.20 8.06
N SER A 141 13.50 7.90 6.89
CA SER A 141 13.90 8.50 5.62
C SER A 141 13.71 10.03 5.63
N TYR A 142 12.60 10.51 6.19
CA TYR A 142 12.36 11.93 6.34
C TYR A 142 13.39 12.58 7.27
N GLN A 143 13.63 12.00 8.45
CA GLN A 143 14.59 12.52 9.42
C GLN A 143 16.01 12.59 8.84
N THR A 144 16.45 11.54 8.15
CA THR A 144 17.77 11.51 7.51
C THR A 144 17.88 12.54 6.38
N ALA A 145 16.84 12.69 5.57
CA ALA A 145 16.80 13.70 4.53
C ALA A 145 16.82 15.11 5.10
N TRP A 146 16.09 15.36 6.18
CA TRP A 146 16.08 16.65 6.89
C TRP A 146 17.46 16.99 7.47
N LEU A 147 18.10 16.03 8.16
CA LEU A 147 19.46 16.21 8.69
C LEU A 147 20.48 16.49 7.57
N LYS A 148 20.39 15.75 6.47
CA LYS A 148 21.25 15.97 5.30
C LYS A 148 21.07 17.37 4.70
N ALA A 149 19.83 17.87 4.67
CA ALA A 149 19.54 19.21 4.12
C ALA A 149 20.00 20.35 5.03
N HIS A 150 19.83 20.21 6.35
CA HIS A 150 20.10 21.30 7.31
C HIS A 150 21.48 21.23 7.96
N TYR A 151 22.07 20.02 8.07
CA TYR A 151 23.38 19.78 8.69
C TYR A 151 24.26 18.87 7.84
N PRO A 152 24.53 19.22 6.55
CA PRO A 152 25.17 18.33 5.60
C PRO A 152 26.55 17.81 6.06
N ALA A 153 27.38 18.67 6.62
CA ALA A 153 28.72 18.29 7.09
C ALA A 153 28.66 17.26 8.24
N ALA A 154 27.81 17.50 9.24
CA ALA A 154 27.64 16.58 10.36
C ALA A 154 27.00 15.25 9.91
N PHE A 155 26.01 15.33 9.00
CA PHE A 155 25.38 14.15 8.42
C PHE A 155 26.38 13.28 7.64
N MET A 156 27.22 13.89 6.80
CA MET A 156 28.23 13.17 6.03
C MET A 156 29.31 12.59 6.94
N ALA A 157 29.77 13.31 7.97
CA ALA A 157 30.73 12.80 8.94
C ALA A 157 30.18 11.56 9.65
N ALA A 158 28.91 11.57 10.08
CA ALA A 158 28.27 10.42 10.69
C ALA A 158 28.13 9.24 9.73
N ALA A 159 27.75 9.50 8.46
CA ALA A 159 27.64 8.48 7.42
C ALA A 159 28.99 7.81 7.16
N PHE A 160 30.05 8.58 6.98
CA PHE A 160 31.40 8.05 6.79
C PHE A 160 31.89 7.26 8.01
N SER A 161 31.64 7.75 9.22
CA SER A 161 32.00 7.04 10.45
C SER A 161 31.28 5.70 10.59
N SER A 162 30.05 5.60 10.08
CA SER A 162 29.27 4.34 10.09
C SER A 162 29.77 3.31 9.08
N ASP A 163 30.41 3.75 8.01
CA ASP A 163 30.89 2.88 6.90
C ASP A 163 32.42 2.80 6.84
N MET A 164 33.14 3.16 7.91
CA MET A 164 34.62 3.19 7.93
C MET A 164 35.28 1.85 7.56
N ASP A 165 34.61 0.74 7.84
CA ASP A 165 35.11 -0.62 7.50
C ASP A 165 34.79 -1.01 6.03
N ASN A 166 34.15 -0.14 5.25
CA ASN A 166 33.73 -0.42 3.87
C ASN A 166 34.25 0.68 2.92
N THR A 167 35.51 0.55 2.52
CA THR A 167 36.21 1.52 1.66
C THR A 167 35.50 1.78 0.33
N ASP A 168 34.89 0.76 -0.28
CA ASP A 168 34.19 0.91 -1.56
C ASP A 168 32.99 1.87 -1.50
N ARG A 169 32.39 2.01 -0.30
CA ARG A 169 31.28 2.95 -0.06
C ARG A 169 31.72 4.37 0.24
N LEU A 170 32.97 4.55 0.65
CA LEU A 170 33.53 5.87 0.97
C LEU A 170 34.00 6.59 -0.29
N GLU A 171 34.26 5.85 -1.39
CA GLU A 171 34.76 6.37 -2.65
C GLU A 171 33.64 6.73 -3.66
N THR A 172 32.36 6.41 -3.36
CA THR A 172 31.19 6.70 -4.20
C THR A 172 30.35 7.84 -3.64
#